data_fa4dce0b5961901d3959e6406cc09711
#
_entry.id   fa4dce0b5961901d3959e6406cc09711
#
_cell.length_a   1.000
_cell.length_b   1.000
_cell.length_c   1.000
_cell.angle_alpha   90.00
_cell.angle_beta   90.00
_cell.angle_gamma   90.00
#
_symmetry.space_group_name_H-M   'P 1'
#
loop_
_entity.id
_entity.type
_entity.pdbx_description
1 polymer ?
#
loop_
_entity_poly.entity_id
_entity_poly.type
_entity_poly.pdbx_seq_one_letter_code
_entity_poly.pdbx_strand_id
1 'polypeptide(L)'
;MTTDVIQWLLESREPWTRYRTLLDLLDRPDDDPQVQTARAEMLAHPQVQTLVSEAAAWPGYALKRHNDAKHPIHKFSTLADFGAYATDPGLPAAIEAVLAHRSPEGALQTLVNIHQRYGGTGEGMWTWMLCDTPTLLYALLSFGLDDDECVRRAANHLASTIDENGWRCVVAPGLGKFRGPGRKADPCPIVNVYALKALSLSPDLADSPATRTGVEMLLGHWKDQKERKHYLFGIGTDFRKLKYPFVWYDILHVADVLGRFSFVHTDPRFREMVATITAQADEDGRYTAASMYRAWKGWSFADKKQPSPWLTFLALRIQRRCGMG
;
A
#
# COMPACT_ATOMS: atom_id res chain seq x y z
N MET A 1 -13.44 15.20 -13.64
CA MET A 1 -12.35 16.03 -13.02
C MET A 1 -12.43 17.42 -13.61
N THR A 2 -12.41 18.46 -12.80
CA THR A 2 -12.32 19.84 -13.31
C THR A 2 -10.89 20.15 -13.72
N THR A 3 -10.71 20.96 -14.77
CA THR A 3 -9.38 21.40 -15.24
C THR A 3 -8.59 22.08 -14.10
N ASP A 4 -9.29 22.80 -13.22
CA ASP A 4 -8.71 23.59 -12.14
C ASP A 4 -8.01 22.73 -11.07
N VAL A 5 -8.59 21.56 -10.69
CA VAL A 5 -7.94 20.70 -9.69
C VAL A 5 -6.70 20.00 -10.26
N ILE A 6 -6.70 19.64 -11.55
CA ILE A 6 -5.51 19.09 -12.22
C ILE A 6 -4.41 20.14 -12.28
N GLN A 7 -4.73 21.37 -12.67
CA GLN A 7 -3.76 22.47 -12.69
C GLN A 7 -3.17 22.71 -11.31
N TRP A 8 -3.99 22.71 -10.26
CA TRP A 8 -3.52 22.83 -8.88
C TRP A 8 -2.56 21.71 -8.44
N LEU A 9 -2.79 20.45 -8.90
CA LEU A 9 -1.87 19.35 -8.65
C LEU A 9 -0.53 19.55 -9.38
N LEU A 10 -0.56 20.07 -10.62
CA LEU A 10 0.65 20.34 -11.40
C LEU A 10 1.46 21.52 -10.84
N GLU A 11 0.83 22.45 -10.15
CA GLU A 11 1.46 23.57 -9.46
C GLU A 11 1.91 23.25 -8.04
N SER A 12 1.68 22.02 -7.59
CA SER A 12 2.06 21.58 -6.25
C SER A 12 3.57 21.69 -6.00
N ARG A 13 3.93 22.07 -4.79
CA ARG A 13 5.32 22.03 -4.31
C ARG A 13 5.86 20.62 -4.08
N GLU A 14 5.02 19.63 -4.22
CA GLU A 14 5.33 18.21 -4.05
C GLU A 14 5.67 17.59 -5.40
N PRO A 15 6.94 17.40 -5.76
CA PRO A 15 7.30 16.91 -7.09
C PRO A 15 6.81 15.47 -7.34
N TRP A 16 6.67 14.63 -6.31
CA TRP A 16 6.04 13.30 -6.45
C TRP A 16 4.57 13.40 -6.87
N THR A 17 3.83 14.39 -6.38
CA THR A 17 2.44 14.62 -6.80
C THR A 17 2.38 15.06 -8.26
N ARG A 18 3.24 16.02 -8.68
CA ARG A 18 3.32 16.44 -10.10
C ARG A 18 3.68 15.29 -11.02
N TYR A 19 4.73 14.53 -10.65
CA TYR A 19 5.21 13.38 -11.41
C TYR A 19 4.09 12.35 -11.62
N ARG A 20 3.42 11.94 -10.55
CA ARG A 20 2.33 10.96 -10.64
C ARG A 20 1.08 11.51 -11.32
N THR A 21 0.80 12.82 -11.21
CA THR A 21 -0.30 13.47 -11.94
C THR A 21 -0.08 13.39 -13.44
N LEU A 22 1.13 13.70 -13.90
CA LEU A 22 1.49 13.62 -15.33
C LEU A 22 1.31 12.19 -15.87
N LEU A 23 1.79 11.19 -15.15
CA LEU A 23 1.70 9.79 -15.56
C LEU A 23 0.28 9.23 -15.43
N ASP A 24 -0.30 9.29 -14.21
CA ASP A 24 -1.49 8.51 -13.88
C ASP A 24 -2.81 9.22 -14.22
N LEU A 25 -2.81 10.56 -14.33
CA LEU A 25 -4.01 11.33 -14.63
C LEU A 25 -4.01 11.94 -16.03
N LEU A 26 -2.83 12.19 -16.61
CA LEU A 26 -2.71 12.81 -17.91
C LEU A 26 -2.12 11.89 -18.99
N ASP A 27 -1.78 10.63 -18.68
CA ASP A 27 -1.17 9.63 -19.56
C ASP A 27 0.05 10.15 -20.34
N ARG A 28 0.83 11.04 -19.71
CA ARG A 28 2.07 11.49 -20.32
C ARG A 28 3.06 10.31 -20.35
N PRO A 29 3.77 10.12 -21.45
CA PRO A 29 4.78 9.06 -21.53
C PRO A 29 5.98 9.37 -20.62
N ASP A 30 6.69 8.32 -20.19
CA ASP A 30 7.83 8.44 -19.28
C ASP A 30 8.94 9.36 -19.83
N ASP A 31 9.11 9.45 -21.14
CA ASP A 31 10.11 10.28 -21.82
C ASP A 31 9.66 11.74 -22.04
N ASP A 32 8.43 12.10 -21.62
CA ASP A 32 7.97 13.50 -21.67
C ASP A 32 8.89 14.39 -20.79
N PRO A 33 9.39 15.54 -21.33
CA PRO A 33 10.29 16.42 -20.59
C PRO A 33 9.73 16.90 -19.24
N GLN A 34 8.42 17.11 -19.12
CA GLN A 34 7.78 17.52 -17.86
C GLN A 34 7.78 16.37 -16.84
N VAL A 35 7.56 15.12 -17.29
CA VAL A 35 7.64 13.92 -16.46
C VAL A 35 9.06 13.75 -15.94
N GLN A 36 10.05 13.83 -16.81
CA GLN A 36 11.46 13.70 -16.44
C GLN A 36 11.91 14.80 -15.46
N THR A 37 11.47 16.05 -15.68
CA THR A 37 11.75 17.17 -14.77
C THR A 37 11.12 16.92 -13.39
N ALA A 38 9.84 16.61 -13.33
CA ALA A 38 9.15 16.35 -12.08
C ALA A 38 9.76 15.15 -11.32
N ARG A 39 10.21 14.11 -12.03
CA ARG A 39 10.90 12.95 -11.45
C ARG A 39 12.25 13.34 -10.87
N ALA A 40 13.07 14.10 -11.61
CA ALA A 40 14.37 14.56 -11.13
C ALA A 40 14.22 15.43 -9.87
N GLU A 41 13.25 16.34 -9.87
CA GLU A 41 12.93 17.17 -8.70
C GLU A 41 12.44 16.32 -7.51
N MET A 42 11.66 15.27 -7.75
CA MET A 42 11.23 14.32 -6.72
C MET A 42 12.43 13.65 -6.06
N LEU A 43 13.34 13.11 -6.85
CA LEU A 43 14.53 12.43 -6.32
C LEU A 43 15.49 13.38 -5.58
N ALA A 44 15.57 14.63 -6.01
CA ALA A 44 16.36 15.68 -5.36
C ALA A 44 15.70 16.27 -4.10
N HIS A 45 14.40 16.01 -3.88
CA HIS A 45 13.65 16.65 -2.80
C HIS A 45 14.10 16.15 -1.42
N PRO A 46 14.40 17.03 -0.44
CA PRO A 46 14.94 16.62 0.86
C PRO A 46 14.09 15.59 1.61
N GLN A 47 12.77 15.70 1.55
CA GLN A 47 11.88 14.72 2.18
C GLN A 47 11.99 13.33 1.52
N VAL A 48 12.13 13.26 0.19
CA VAL A 48 12.30 11.98 -0.53
C VAL A 48 13.68 11.38 -0.21
N GLN A 49 14.73 12.20 -0.19
CA GLN A 49 16.07 11.75 0.22
C GLN A 49 16.09 11.22 1.66
N THR A 50 15.32 11.85 2.57
CA THR A 50 15.14 11.34 3.93
C THR A 50 14.45 9.96 3.91
N LEU A 51 13.39 9.78 3.10
CA LEU A 51 12.74 8.47 2.96
C LEU A 51 13.68 7.40 2.43
N VAL A 52 14.51 7.73 1.43
CA VAL A 52 15.52 6.83 0.89
C VAL A 52 16.54 6.43 1.97
N SER A 53 17.04 7.40 2.74
CA SER A 53 17.96 7.14 3.84
C SER A 53 17.33 6.27 4.94
N GLU A 54 16.05 6.51 5.26
CA GLU A 54 15.32 5.71 6.25
C GLU A 54 15.03 4.29 5.73
N ALA A 55 14.77 4.12 4.43
CA ALA A 55 14.63 2.80 3.80
C ALA A 55 15.98 2.06 3.78
N ALA A 56 17.08 2.76 3.46
CA ALA A 56 18.44 2.20 3.46
C ALA A 56 18.93 1.75 4.85
N ALA A 57 18.30 2.25 5.91
CA ALA A 57 18.54 1.77 7.28
C ALA A 57 17.87 0.41 7.58
N TRP A 58 17.31 -0.28 6.59
CA TRP A 58 16.72 -1.62 6.74
C TRP A 58 17.67 -2.61 7.44
N PRO A 59 17.16 -3.42 8.41
CA PRO A 59 15.76 -3.51 8.89
C PRO A 59 15.42 -2.46 9.94
N GLY A 60 16.33 -1.60 10.35
CA GLY A 60 16.20 -0.59 11.39
C GLY A 60 16.11 -1.22 12.78
N TYR A 61 14.94 -1.72 13.13
CA TYR A 61 14.67 -2.40 14.40
C TYR A 61 13.61 -3.49 14.20
N ALA A 62 13.53 -4.41 15.16
CA ALA A 62 12.56 -5.50 15.08
C ALA A 62 11.11 -4.98 15.15
N LEU A 63 10.32 -5.31 14.14
CA LEU A 63 8.92 -4.93 14.04
C LEU A 63 8.10 -5.65 15.13
N LYS A 64 7.40 -4.89 15.95
CA LYS A 64 6.51 -5.40 17.01
C LYS A 64 5.04 -5.34 16.62
N ARG A 65 4.71 -4.50 15.64
CA ARG A 65 3.35 -4.28 15.14
C ARG A 65 3.44 -3.85 13.69
N HIS A 66 2.73 -4.51 12.80
CA HIS A 66 2.68 -4.18 11.38
C HIS A 66 2.15 -2.75 11.09
N ASN A 67 1.42 -2.12 12.02
CA ASN A 67 0.98 -0.75 11.90
C ASN A 67 1.93 0.30 12.53
N ASP A 68 3.20 -0.06 12.77
CA ASP A 68 4.22 0.91 13.18
C ASP A 68 4.63 1.78 11.99
N ALA A 69 3.93 2.90 11.84
CA ALA A 69 4.12 3.83 10.72
C ALA A 69 5.53 4.44 10.62
N LYS A 70 6.37 4.30 11.65
CA LYS A 70 7.77 4.77 11.64
C LYS A 70 8.71 3.75 11.00
N HIS A 71 8.35 2.46 10.98
CA HIS A 71 9.23 1.38 10.53
C HIS A 71 9.65 1.55 9.06
N PRO A 72 10.91 1.21 8.68
CA PRO A 72 11.43 1.31 7.31
C PRO A 72 10.55 0.63 6.25
N ILE A 73 9.83 -0.43 6.58
CA ILE A 73 8.93 -1.14 5.67
C ILE A 73 7.91 -0.20 4.98
N HIS A 74 7.41 0.80 5.72
CA HIS A 74 6.47 1.78 5.18
C HIS A 74 7.15 2.89 4.37
N LYS A 75 8.47 3.06 4.53
CA LYS A 75 9.26 3.98 3.70
C LYS A 75 9.44 3.38 2.30
N PHE A 76 9.74 2.09 2.22
CA PHE A 76 9.76 1.37 0.94
C PHE A 76 8.44 1.50 0.17
N SER A 77 7.31 1.23 0.82
CA SER A 77 6.01 1.32 0.14
C SER A 77 5.64 2.75 -0.26
N THR A 78 6.07 3.77 0.49
CA THR A 78 5.84 5.17 0.13
C THR A 78 6.69 5.59 -1.07
N LEU A 79 7.98 5.19 -1.12
CA LEU A 79 8.85 5.42 -2.28
C LEU A 79 8.29 4.73 -3.54
N ALA A 80 7.75 3.52 -3.39
CA ALA A 80 7.06 2.81 -4.45
C ALA A 80 5.81 3.56 -4.94
N ASP A 81 4.98 4.06 -4.03
CA ASP A 81 3.80 4.87 -4.38
C ASP A 81 4.18 6.17 -5.10
N PHE A 82 5.34 6.77 -4.78
CA PHE A 82 5.87 7.96 -5.43
C PHE A 82 6.47 7.67 -6.82
N GLY A 83 6.80 6.41 -7.13
CA GLY A 83 7.34 5.99 -8.42
C GLY A 83 8.87 5.97 -8.47
N ALA A 84 9.52 5.60 -7.37
CA ALA A 84 10.94 5.29 -7.37
C ALA A 84 11.24 3.99 -8.13
N TYR A 85 12.46 3.87 -8.68
CA TYR A 85 12.97 2.68 -9.38
C TYR A 85 14.13 2.05 -8.62
N ALA A 86 14.37 0.76 -8.86
CA ALA A 86 15.46 0.02 -8.23
C ALA A 86 16.85 0.65 -8.44
N THR A 87 17.03 1.36 -9.55
CA THR A 87 18.29 2.01 -9.92
C THR A 87 18.48 3.41 -9.32
N ASP A 88 17.47 3.95 -8.62
CA ASP A 88 17.58 5.29 -8.04
C ASP A 88 18.61 5.34 -6.91
N PRO A 89 19.34 6.47 -6.76
CA PRO A 89 20.39 6.61 -5.76
C PRO A 89 19.93 6.24 -4.35
N GLY A 90 20.68 5.33 -3.71
CA GLY A 90 20.43 4.85 -2.34
C GLY A 90 19.49 3.64 -2.24
N LEU A 91 18.76 3.26 -3.30
CA LEU A 91 17.88 2.09 -3.28
C LEU A 91 18.58 0.76 -3.55
N PRO A 92 19.61 0.64 -4.43
CA PRO A 92 20.22 -0.67 -4.72
C PRO A 92 20.66 -1.42 -3.45
N ALA A 93 21.42 -0.79 -2.58
CA ALA A 93 21.90 -1.42 -1.33
C ALA A 93 20.74 -1.78 -0.37
N ALA A 94 19.71 -0.96 -0.30
CA ALA A 94 18.51 -1.22 0.50
C ALA A 94 17.73 -2.44 -0.03
N ILE A 95 17.63 -2.57 -1.35
CA ILE A 95 16.99 -3.70 -2.03
C ILE A 95 17.79 -4.98 -1.78
N GLU A 96 19.11 -4.95 -1.94
CA GLU A 96 19.99 -6.09 -1.63
C GLU A 96 19.83 -6.56 -0.18
N ALA A 97 19.76 -5.63 0.78
CA ALA A 97 19.52 -5.95 2.18
C ALA A 97 18.16 -6.62 2.43
N VAL A 98 17.12 -6.23 1.69
CA VAL A 98 15.80 -6.92 1.73
C VAL A 98 15.90 -8.31 1.13
N LEU A 99 16.53 -8.45 -0.05
CA LEU A 99 16.65 -9.70 -0.76
C LEU A 99 17.60 -10.70 -0.08
N ALA A 100 18.49 -10.27 0.82
CA ALA A 100 19.34 -11.14 1.62
C ALA A 100 18.56 -12.03 2.60
N HIS A 101 17.35 -11.64 2.98
CA HIS A 101 16.52 -12.35 3.97
C HIS A 101 15.29 -12.98 3.33
N ARG A 102 15.40 -14.28 3.06
CA ARG A 102 14.35 -15.09 2.43
C ARG A 102 14.15 -16.40 3.16
N SER A 103 12.92 -16.88 3.20
CA SER A 103 12.62 -18.20 3.70
C SER A 103 12.90 -19.28 2.63
N PRO A 104 13.05 -20.56 3.03
CA PRO A 104 13.18 -21.67 2.07
C PRO A 104 11.99 -21.77 1.10
N GLU A 105 10.81 -21.38 1.55
CA GLU A 105 9.57 -21.37 0.73
C GLU A 105 9.56 -20.23 -0.31
N GLY A 106 10.47 -19.27 -0.17
CA GLY A 106 10.60 -18.13 -1.07
C GLY A 106 10.01 -16.83 -0.54
N ALA A 107 9.37 -16.81 0.64
CA ALA A 107 8.87 -15.57 1.20
C ALA A 107 10.01 -14.61 1.59
N LEU A 108 9.81 -13.32 1.34
CA LEU A 108 10.65 -12.28 1.94
C LEU A 108 10.48 -12.30 3.46
N GLN A 109 11.54 -11.95 4.20
CA GLN A 109 11.49 -11.93 5.66
C GLN A 109 11.65 -10.51 6.19
N THR A 110 11.03 -10.27 7.34
CA THR A 110 11.23 -9.08 8.16
C THR A 110 11.84 -9.46 9.50
N LEU A 111 12.62 -8.58 10.12
CA LEU A 111 13.03 -8.75 11.49
C LEU A 111 11.84 -8.40 12.39
N VAL A 112 11.31 -9.38 13.13
CA VAL A 112 10.13 -9.19 14.00
C VAL A 112 10.45 -9.57 15.44
N ASN A 113 9.73 -8.97 16.40
CA ASN A 113 9.75 -9.34 17.80
C ASN A 113 8.31 -9.40 18.34
N ILE A 114 7.74 -10.58 18.35
CA ILE A 114 6.40 -10.81 18.89
C ILE A 114 6.51 -11.30 20.32
N HIS A 115 5.91 -10.55 21.24
CA HIS A 115 5.94 -10.86 22.67
C HIS A 115 5.26 -12.22 22.98
N GLN A 116 5.81 -12.98 23.91
CA GLN A 116 5.36 -14.33 24.30
C GLN A 116 3.88 -14.38 24.69
N ARG A 117 3.35 -13.35 25.35
CA ARG A 117 1.92 -13.26 25.71
C ARG A 117 0.97 -13.33 24.50
N TYR A 118 1.47 -13.05 23.29
CA TYR A 118 0.73 -13.15 22.05
C TYR A 118 1.06 -14.42 21.26
N GLY A 119 1.82 -15.35 21.85
CA GLY A 119 2.22 -16.60 21.21
C GLY A 119 3.49 -16.51 20.35
N GLY A 120 4.21 -15.40 20.41
CA GLY A 120 5.52 -15.25 19.77
C GLY A 120 6.66 -15.75 20.66
N THR A 121 7.91 -15.55 20.20
CA THR A 121 9.13 -15.96 20.93
C THR A 121 9.57 -14.96 22.00
N GLY A 122 9.23 -13.67 21.84
CA GLY A 122 9.72 -12.56 22.67
C GLY A 122 11.10 -12.05 22.25
N GLU A 123 11.72 -12.67 21.25
CA GLU A 123 13.03 -12.30 20.71
C GLU A 123 12.93 -11.79 19.27
N GLY A 124 13.93 -11.04 18.82
CA GLY A 124 14.05 -10.62 17.43
C GLY A 124 14.44 -11.80 16.54
N MET A 125 13.67 -12.03 15.49
CA MET A 125 13.96 -13.10 14.53
C MET A 125 13.60 -12.69 13.11
N TRP A 126 14.40 -13.12 12.14
CA TRP A 126 14.06 -13.01 10.72
C TRP A 126 13.00 -14.06 10.37
N THR A 127 11.87 -13.61 9.89
CA THR A 127 10.75 -14.48 9.57
C THR A 127 9.75 -13.77 8.69
N TRP A 128 8.72 -14.47 8.22
CA TRP A 128 7.66 -13.89 7.42
C TRP A 128 6.31 -13.93 8.13
N MET A 129 5.54 -12.88 7.91
CA MET A 129 4.12 -12.78 8.26
C MET A 129 3.38 -12.14 7.10
N LEU A 130 2.23 -12.67 6.73
CA LEU A 130 1.46 -12.15 5.60
C LEU A 130 0.92 -10.73 5.81
N CYS A 131 0.95 -10.20 7.03
CA CYS A 131 0.58 -8.81 7.31
C CYS A 131 1.74 -7.81 7.11
N ASP A 132 2.96 -8.28 6.81
CA ASP A 132 4.14 -7.42 6.66
C ASP A 132 4.84 -7.63 5.31
N THR A 133 5.21 -8.87 5.00
CA THR A 133 6.06 -9.17 3.84
C THR A 133 5.49 -8.77 2.48
N PRO A 134 4.16 -8.79 2.24
CA PRO A 134 3.62 -8.30 0.98
C PRO A 134 3.88 -6.80 0.73
N THR A 135 4.12 -6.02 1.79
CA THR A 135 4.51 -4.60 1.66
C THR A 135 5.88 -4.45 1.02
N LEU A 136 6.85 -5.31 1.38
CA LEU A 136 8.16 -5.35 0.71
C LEU A 136 8.03 -5.84 -0.73
N LEU A 137 7.26 -6.90 -0.94
CA LEU A 137 7.02 -7.43 -2.27
C LEU A 137 6.40 -6.37 -3.20
N TYR A 138 5.41 -5.62 -2.71
CA TYR A 138 4.85 -4.50 -3.46
C TYR A 138 5.91 -3.48 -3.85
N ALA A 139 6.79 -3.11 -2.92
CA ALA A 139 7.83 -2.13 -3.20
C ALA A 139 8.81 -2.64 -4.26
N LEU A 140 9.29 -3.88 -4.15
CA LEU A 140 10.22 -4.47 -5.11
C LEU A 140 9.62 -4.58 -6.52
N LEU A 141 8.37 -5.04 -6.63
CA LEU A 141 7.65 -5.09 -7.91
C LEU A 141 7.46 -3.69 -8.50
N SER A 142 7.10 -2.71 -7.66
CA SER A 142 6.91 -1.33 -8.10
C SER A 142 8.23 -0.66 -8.54
N PHE A 143 9.36 -1.09 -7.98
CA PHE A 143 10.70 -0.63 -8.39
C PHE A 143 11.18 -1.23 -9.71
N GLY A 144 10.40 -2.13 -10.33
CA GLY A 144 10.73 -2.77 -11.60
C GLY A 144 11.55 -4.04 -11.45
N LEU A 145 11.38 -4.80 -10.37
CA LEU A 145 12.06 -6.08 -10.12
C LEU A 145 11.15 -7.30 -10.37
N ASP A 146 10.16 -7.16 -11.24
CA ASP A 146 9.23 -8.24 -11.61
C ASP A 146 9.91 -9.41 -12.32
N ASP A 147 11.04 -9.19 -12.99
CA ASP A 147 11.88 -10.22 -13.60
C ASP A 147 12.85 -10.91 -12.63
N ASP A 148 13.03 -10.38 -11.41
CA ASP A 148 13.90 -11.00 -10.40
C ASP A 148 13.30 -12.33 -9.90
N GLU A 149 14.10 -13.41 -9.93
CA GLU A 149 13.63 -14.75 -9.54
C GLU A 149 13.15 -14.81 -8.09
N CYS A 150 13.82 -14.09 -7.18
CA CYS A 150 13.45 -14.06 -5.77
C CYS A 150 12.11 -13.34 -5.57
N VAL A 151 11.89 -12.25 -6.31
CA VAL A 151 10.63 -11.48 -6.27
C VAL A 151 9.49 -12.32 -6.84
N ARG A 152 9.71 -13.02 -7.98
CA ARG A 152 8.71 -13.94 -8.54
C ARG A 152 8.37 -15.10 -7.59
N ARG A 153 9.37 -15.69 -6.95
CA ARG A 153 9.15 -16.74 -5.93
C ARG A 153 8.35 -16.23 -4.75
N ALA A 154 8.61 -15.01 -4.29
CA ALA A 154 7.85 -14.39 -3.21
C ALA A 154 6.39 -14.11 -3.60
N ALA A 155 6.13 -13.67 -4.84
CA ALA A 155 4.78 -13.47 -5.36
C ALA A 155 4.02 -14.80 -5.46
N ASN A 156 4.64 -15.86 -5.98
CA ASN A 156 4.05 -17.19 -6.07
C ASN A 156 3.78 -17.80 -4.69
N HIS A 157 4.70 -17.65 -3.74
CA HIS A 157 4.49 -18.08 -2.36
C HIS A 157 3.26 -17.35 -1.77
N LEU A 158 3.19 -16.02 -1.89
CA LEU A 158 2.05 -15.24 -1.41
C LEU A 158 0.73 -15.75 -2.02
N ALA A 159 0.67 -15.94 -3.33
CA ALA A 159 -0.53 -16.44 -4.01
C ALA A 159 -0.93 -17.85 -3.52
N SER A 160 0.04 -18.73 -3.24
CA SER A 160 -0.22 -20.10 -2.75
C SER A 160 -0.74 -20.17 -1.32
N THR A 161 -0.62 -19.10 -0.53
CA THR A 161 -1.06 -19.07 0.88
C THR A 161 -2.52 -18.66 1.06
N ILE A 162 -3.25 -18.39 -0.02
CA ILE A 162 -4.67 -18.05 0.06
C ILE A 162 -5.52 -19.25 0.47
N ASP A 163 -6.57 -18.97 1.22
CA ASP A 163 -7.60 -19.95 1.56
C ASP A 163 -8.87 -19.70 0.70
N GLU A 164 -9.86 -20.58 0.79
CA GLU A 164 -11.10 -20.50 0.01
C GLU A 164 -11.89 -19.18 0.18
N ASN A 165 -11.69 -18.47 1.30
CA ASN A 165 -12.40 -17.24 1.62
C ASN A 165 -11.47 -16.01 1.70
N GLY A 166 -10.25 -16.10 1.19
CA GLY A 166 -9.24 -15.03 1.22
C GLY A 166 -8.05 -15.35 2.11
N TRP A 167 -7.05 -14.46 2.13
CA TRP A 167 -5.87 -14.63 2.99
C TRP A 167 -6.21 -14.47 4.46
N ARG A 168 -5.80 -15.45 5.25
CA ARG A 168 -5.87 -15.42 6.71
C ARG A 168 -4.61 -14.79 7.33
N CYS A 169 -4.64 -14.55 8.63
CA CYS A 169 -3.43 -14.16 9.36
C CYS A 169 -2.53 -15.38 9.54
N VAL A 170 -1.66 -15.63 8.56
CA VAL A 170 -0.70 -16.73 8.54
C VAL A 170 0.71 -16.19 8.76
N VAL A 171 1.49 -16.93 9.52
CA VAL A 171 2.88 -16.62 9.88
C VAL A 171 3.76 -17.85 9.70
N ALA A 172 5.06 -17.64 9.58
CA ALA A 172 6.03 -18.71 9.51
C ALA A 172 5.96 -19.64 10.73
N PRO A 173 6.23 -20.94 10.56
CA PRO A 173 6.17 -21.91 11.67
C PRO A 173 7.01 -21.53 12.89
N GLY A 174 8.15 -20.85 12.69
CA GLY A 174 9.04 -20.39 13.76
C GLY A 174 8.42 -19.38 14.73
N LEU A 175 7.30 -18.73 14.39
CA LEU A 175 6.55 -17.84 15.28
C LEU A 175 5.58 -18.58 16.20
N GLY A 176 5.60 -19.90 16.21
CA GLY A 176 4.82 -20.72 17.12
C GLY A 176 3.32 -20.59 16.90
N LYS A 177 2.58 -20.24 17.95
CA LYS A 177 1.11 -20.12 17.93
C LYS A 177 0.63 -18.69 17.66
N PHE A 178 1.53 -17.77 17.30
CA PHE A 178 1.14 -16.39 17.02
C PHE A 178 0.15 -16.32 15.86
N ARG A 179 -0.87 -15.52 16.07
CA ARG A 179 -1.81 -15.09 15.02
C ARG A 179 -2.43 -13.74 15.42
N GLY A 180 -2.90 -13.00 14.43
CA GLY A 180 -3.67 -11.79 14.67
C GLY A 180 -4.98 -12.04 15.42
N PRO A 181 -5.64 -10.97 15.88
CA PRO A 181 -6.96 -11.05 16.49
C PRO A 181 -7.98 -11.62 15.50
N GLY A 182 -9.11 -12.13 16.01
CA GLY A 182 -10.17 -12.70 15.18
C GLY A 182 -10.23 -14.23 15.26
N ARG A 183 -11.18 -14.82 14.55
CA ARG A 183 -11.35 -16.28 14.51
C ARG A 183 -10.32 -16.89 13.56
N LYS A 184 -9.90 -18.13 13.81
CA LYS A 184 -8.89 -18.82 13.01
C LYS A 184 -9.31 -18.96 11.53
N ALA A 185 -10.59 -19.09 11.27
CA ALA A 185 -11.14 -19.27 9.92
C ALA A 185 -11.46 -17.95 9.19
N ASP A 186 -11.40 -16.81 9.89
CA ASP A 186 -11.72 -15.52 9.29
C ASP A 186 -10.55 -15.03 8.41
N PRO A 187 -10.84 -14.54 7.19
CA PRO A 187 -9.83 -13.86 6.38
C PRO A 187 -9.42 -12.54 7.05
N CYS A 188 -8.18 -12.13 6.84
CA CYS A 188 -7.63 -10.92 7.46
C CYS A 188 -7.65 -9.75 6.48
N PRO A 189 -8.41 -8.66 6.72
CA PRO A 189 -8.51 -7.56 5.77
C PRO A 189 -7.17 -6.92 5.41
N ILE A 190 -6.27 -6.71 6.40
CA ILE A 190 -4.97 -6.09 6.12
C ILE A 190 -4.08 -6.99 5.25
N VAL A 191 -4.11 -8.31 5.48
CA VAL A 191 -3.36 -9.25 4.64
C VAL A 191 -3.89 -9.21 3.21
N ASN A 192 -5.22 -9.24 3.03
CA ASN A 192 -5.81 -9.19 1.68
C ASN A 192 -5.50 -7.87 0.97
N VAL A 193 -5.55 -6.73 1.65
CA VAL A 193 -5.17 -5.44 1.06
C VAL A 193 -3.70 -5.44 0.61
N TYR A 194 -2.78 -5.88 1.45
CA TYR A 194 -1.36 -5.89 1.11
C TYR A 194 -1.02 -6.94 0.05
N ALA A 195 -1.61 -8.14 0.13
CA ALA A 195 -1.42 -9.17 -0.86
C ALA A 195 -1.89 -8.70 -2.25
N LEU A 196 -3.11 -8.17 -2.33
CA LEU A 196 -3.67 -7.64 -3.57
C LEU A 196 -2.87 -6.45 -4.12
N LYS A 197 -2.38 -5.56 -3.25
CA LYS A 197 -1.53 -4.44 -3.66
C LYS A 197 -0.26 -4.95 -4.36
N ALA A 198 0.37 -5.98 -3.81
CA ALA A 198 1.56 -6.59 -4.42
C ALA A 198 1.21 -7.35 -5.70
N LEU A 199 0.23 -8.26 -5.66
CA LEU A 199 -0.12 -9.11 -6.79
C LEU A 199 -0.69 -8.32 -7.98
N SER A 200 -1.23 -7.11 -7.76
CA SER A 200 -1.67 -6.23 -8.85
C SER A 200 -0.54 -5.81 -9.80
N LEU A 201 0.71 -5.94 -9.39
CA LEU A 201 1.90 -5.62 -10.17
C LEU A 201 2.57 -6.85 -10.78
N SER A 202 2.07 -8.06 -10.51
CA SER A 202 2.57 -9.30 -11.12
C SER A 202 1.69 -9.68 -12.30
N PRO A 203 2.19 -9.61 -13.56
CA PRO A 203 1.37 -9.87 -14.74
C PRO A 203 0.65 -11.21 -14.71
N ASP A 204 1.34 -12.27 -14.25
CA ASP A 204 0.81 -13.63 -14.19
C ASP A 204 -0.22 -13.84 -13.07
N LEU A 205 -0.18 -13.00 -12.02
CA LEU A 205 -0.99 -13.18 -10.81
C LEU A 205 -2.09 -12.14 -10.64
N ALA A 206 -2.04 -11.04 -11.38
CA ALA A 206 -3.00 -9.93 -11.25
C ALA A 206 -4.45 -10.36 -11.55
N ASP A 207 -4.67 -11.37 -12.39
CA ASP A 207 -5.99 -11.94 -12.69
C ASP A 207 -6.12 -13.42 -12.28
N SER A 208 -5.28 -13.89 -11.36
CA SER A 208 -5.30 -15.26 -10.87
C SER A 208 -6.54 -15.56 -10.01
N PRO A 209 -6.90 -16.84 -9.84
CA PRO A 209 -7.96 -17.22 -8.90
C PRO A 209 -7.72 -16.72 -7.48
N ALA A 210 -6.46 -16.69 -7.02
CA ALA A 210 -6.09 -16.15 -5.72
C ALA A 210 -6.45 -14.67 -5.61
N THR A 211 -6.07 -13.87 -6.59
CA THR A 211 -6.39 -12.45 -6.64
C THR A 211 -7.91 -12.20 -6.67
N ARG A 212 -8.65 -12.94 -7.49
CA ARG A 212 -10.12 -12.82 -7.55
C ARG A 212 -10.78 -13.17 -6.22
N THR A 213 -10.32 -14.21 -5.53
CA THR A 213 -10.82 -14.59 -4.19
C THR A 213 -10.56 -13.48 -3.16
N GLY A 214 -9.34 -12.90 -3.15
CA GLY A 214 -9.01 -11.80 -2.23
C GLY A 214 -9.81 -10.52 -2.51
N VAL A 215 -10.04 -10.19 -3.78
CA VAL A 215 -10.89 -9.07 -4.19
C VAL A 215 -12.32 -9.27 -3.72
N GLU A 216 -12.91 -10.46 -3.97
CA GLU A 216 -14.26 -10.77 -3.53
C GLU A 216 -14.40 -10.71 -2.01
N MET A 217 -13.37 -11.16 -1.27
CA MET A 217 -13.32 -11.04 0.19
C MET A 217 -13.46 -9.57 0.64
N LEU A 218 -12.71 -8.64 0.06
CA LEU A 218 -12.79 -7.22 0.45
C LEU A 218 -14.12 -6.60 0.07
N LEU A 219 -14.65 -6.90 -1.11
CA LEU A 219 -15.96 -6.42 -1.56
C LEU A 219 -17.10 -6.99 -0.71
N GLY A 220 -17.02 -8.28 -0.35
CA GLY A 220 -17.97 -8.92 0.55
C GLY A 220 -17.96 -8.30 1.93
N HIS A 221 -16.76 -8.02 2.48
CA HIS A 221 -16.62 -7.36 3.79
C HIS A 221 -17.20 -5.94 3.80
N TRP A 222 -17.07 -5.19 2.71
CA TRP A 222 -17.71 -3.90 2.57
C TRP A 222 -19.23 -4.03 2.58
N LYS A 223 -19.79 -4.99 1.86
CA LYS A 223 -21.23 -5.25 1.82
C LYS A 223 -21.77 -5.65 3.20
N ASP A 224 -21.08 -6.58 3.86
CA ASP A 224 -21.54 -7.21 5.11
C ASP A 224 -21.05 -6.48 6.38
N GLN A 225 -20.44 -5.30 6.24
CA GLN A 225 -19.82 -4.55 7.32
C GLN A 225 -20.72 -4.32 8.54
N LYS A 226 -22.05 -4.27 8.36
CA LYS A 226 -23.02 -4.08 9.43
C LYS A 226 -23.39 -5.39 10.13
N GLU A 227 -23.34 -6.50 9.41
CA GLU A 227 -23.74 -7.82 9.89
C GLU A 227 -22.57 -8.62 10.46
N ARG A 228 -21.41 -8.53 9.80
CA ARG A 228 -20.17 -9.21 10.19
C ARG A 228 -19.07 -8.20 10.50
N LYS A 229 -18.72 -8.08 11.77
CA LYS A 229 -17.68 -7.14 12.23
C LYS A 229 -16.27 -7.73 12.12
N HIS A 230 -15.88 -8.15 10.93
CA HIS A 230 -14.55 -8.70 10.69
C HIS A 230 -13.48 -7.62 10.93
N TYR A 231 -12.73 -7.72 12.02
CA TYR A 231 -11.63 -6.80 12.34
C TYR A 231 -12.00 -5.30 12.29
N LEU A 232 -13.28 -4.97 12.45
CA LEU A 232 -13.82 -3.61 12.29
C LEU A 232 -13.65 -3.03 10.86
N PHE A 233 -13.43 -3.86 9.86
CA PHE A 233 -13.36 -3.45 8.47
C PHE A 233 -14.69 -2.81 8.03
N GLY A 234 -14.60 -1.65 7.39
CA GLY A 234 -15.76 -0.90 6.93
C GLY A 234 -16.59 -0.24 8.04
N ILE A 235 -16.28 -0.52 9.30
CA ILE A 235 -17.08 -0.11 10.45
C ILE A 235 -16.54 1.15 11.11
N GLY A 236 -17.46 2.05 11.46
CA GLY A 236 -17.14 3.27 12.20
C GLY A 236 -16.47 4.34 11.35
N THR A 237 -16.19 5.45 11.99
CA THR A 237 -15.63 6.64 11.33
C THR A 237 -14.19 6.46 10.91
N ASP A 238 -13.41 5.63 11.61
CA ASP A 238 -11.97 5.47 11.34
C ASP A 238 -11.68 4.85 9.97
N PHE A 239 -12.49 3.89 9.53
CA PHE A 239 -12.33 3.29 8.21
C PHE A 239 -12.59 4.30 7.08
N ARG A 240 -13.50 5.26 7.28
CA ARG A 240 -13.87 6.27 6.28
C ARG A 240 -12.96 7.50 6.26
N LYS A 241 -12.04 7.63 7.23
CA LYS A 241 -11.09 8.73 7.29
C LYS A 241 -10.04 8.60 6.21
N LEU A 242 -9.89 9.62 5.38
CA LEU A 242 -8.80 9.69 4.41
C LEU A 242 -7.49 9.92 5.15
N LYS A 243 -6.51 9.06 4.92
CA LYS A 243 -5.17 9.14 5.49
C LYS A 243 -4.14 8.46 4.60
N TYR A 244 -2.90 8.89 4.75
CA TYR A 244 -1.73 8.34 4.09
C TYR A 244 -0.52 8.50 5.06
N PRO A 245 0.55 7.69 4.98
CA PRO A 245 0.75 6.56 4.07
C PRO A 245 -0.15 5.35 4.36
N PHE A 246 -0.18 4.42 3.44
CA PHE A 246 -0.97 3.20 3.50
C PHE A 246 -0.36 2.17 4.47
N VAL A 247 -0.46 2.47 5.78
CA VAL A 247 0.05 1.64 6.89
C VAL A 247 -1.01 0.69 7.44
N TRP A 248 -2.28 1.04 7.27
CA TRP A 248 -3.43 0.26 7.71
C TRP A 248 -4.52 0.26 6.64
N TYR A 249 -5.51 -0.62 6.76
CA TYR A 249 -6.65 -0.56 5.88
C TYR A 249 -7.60 0.58 6.28
N ASP A 250 -7.89 1.43 5.34
CA ASP A 250 -8.93 2.44 5.36
C ASP A 250 -9.55 2.52 3.96
N ILE A 251 -10.60 3.31 3.81
CA ILE A 251 -11.36 3.37 2.56
C ILE A 251 -10.50 3.80 1.37
N LEU A 252 -9.55 4.71 1.57
CA LEU A 252 -8.68 5.20 0.49
C LEU A 252 -7.70 4.10 0.05
N HIS A 253 -7.06 3.42 1.01
CA HIS A 253 -6.14 2.30 0.73
C HIS A 253 -6.86 1.15 0.03
N VAL A 254 -8.00 0.73 0.58
CA VAL A 254 -8.80 -0.36 -0.02
C VAL A 254 -9.27 -0.02 -1.42
N ALA A 255 -9.77 1.20 -1.65
CA ALA A 255 -10.23 1.61 -2.97
C ALA A 255 -9.07 1.79 -3.96
N ASP A 256 -7.89 2.29 -3.53
CA ASP A 256 -6.70 2.34 -4.40
C ASP A 256 -6.27 0.94 -4.85
N VAL A 257 -6.30 -0.03 -3.94
CA VAL A 257 -5.93 -1.43 -4.26
C VAL A 257 -6.97 -2.07 -5.17
N LEU A 258 -8.26 -2.02 -4.82
CA LEU A 258 -9.33 -2.59 -5.63
C LEU A 258 -9.41 -1.96 -7.02
N GLY A 259 -9.21 -0.65 -7.13
CA GLY A 259 -9.21 0.06 -8.40
C GLY A 259 -8.09 -0.32 -9.37
N ARG A 260 -7.11 -1.13 -8.96
CA ARG A 260 -6.06 -1.67 -9.84
C ARG A 260 -6.57 -2.82 -10.73
N PHE A 261 -7.71 -3.40 -10.38
CA PHE A 261 -8.29 -4.54 -11.07
C PHE A 261 -9.46 -4.10 -11.95
N SER A 262 -9.29 -4.12 -13.27
CA SER A 262 -10.31 -3.64 -14.22
C SER A 262 -11.67 -4.33 -14.07
N PHE A 263 -11.68 -5.61 -13.68
CA PHE A 263 -12.91 -6.36 -13.47
C PHE A 263 -13.75 -5.89 -12.26
N VAL A 264 -13.19 -4.99 -11.40
CA VAL A 264 -13.88 -4.41 -10.24
C VAL A 264 -14.58 -3.09 -10.59
N HIS A 265 -14.17 -2.40 -11.65
CA HIS A 265 -14.59 -1.04 -11.95
C HIS A 265 -16.11 -0.87 -12.13
N THR A 266 -16.81 -1.92 -12.52
CA THR A 266 -18.27 -1.93 -12.67
C THR A 266 -19.03 -2.49 -11.46
N ASP A 267 -18.33 -3.02 -10.46
CA ASP A 267 -18.95 -3.60 -9.26
C ASP A 267 -19.61 -2.49 -8.41
N PRO A 268 -20.89 -2.62 -8.08
CA PRO A 268 -21.62 -1.60 -7.33
C PRO A 268 -21.04 -1.38 -5.92
N ARG A 269 -20.47 -2.41 -5.29
CA ARG A 269 -19.83 -2.31 -3.96
C ARG A 269 -18.58 -1.43 -4.02
N PHE A 270 -17.78 -1.57 -5.08
CA PHE A 270 -16.61 -0.74 -5.29
C PHE A 270 -17.01 0.71 -5.63
N ARG A 271 -18.00 0.90 -6.48
CA ARG A 271 -18.54 2.24 -6.81
C ARG A 271 -19.09 2.97 -5.59
N GLU A 272 -19.72 2.26 -4.65
CA GLU A 272 -20.15 2.83 -3.38
C GLU A 272 -18.97 3.31 -2.51
N MET A 273 -17.85 2.54 -2.46
CA MET A 273 -16.63 3.00 -1.80
C MET A 273 -16.10 4.28 -2.45
N VAL A 274 -16.02 4.31 -3.78
CA VAL A 274 -15.55 5.49 -4.53
C VAL A 274 -16.46 6.69 -4.29
N ALA A 275 -17.78 6.51 -4.32
CA ALA A 275 -18.74 7.58 -4.00
C ALA A 275 -18.54 8.11 -2.57
N THR A 276 -18.25 7.22 -1.61
CA THR A 276 -17.97 7.60 -0.21
C THR A 276 -16.68 8.44 -0.10
N ILE A 277 -15.67 8.17 -0.92
CA ILE A 277 -14.45 8.99 -1.00
C ILE A 277 -14.78 10.32 -1.67
N THR A 278 -15.45 10.30 -2.82
CA THR A 278 -15.79 11.49 -3.62
C THR A 278 -16.59 12.50 -2.80
N ALA A 279 -17.52 12.03 -1.95
CA ALA A 279 -18.31 12.89 -1.06
C ALA A 279 -17.49 13.65 0.00
N GLN A 280 -16.20 13.39 0.16
CA GLN A 280 -15.32 14.08 1.10
C GLN A 280 -14.48 15.21 0.45
N ALA A 281 -14.67 15.45 -0.85
CA ALA A 281 -14.06 16.59 -1.53
C ALA A 281 -14.64 17.90 -1.02
N ASP A 282 -13.82 18.94 -0.99
CA ASP A 282 -14.27 20.31 -0.81
C ASP A 282 -14.88 20.90 -2.10
N GLU A 283 -15.26 22.16 -2.08
CA GLU A 283 -15.90 22.88 -3.21
C GLU A 283 -15.00 22.95 -4.46
N ASP A 284 -13.66 22.90 -4.25
CA ASP A 284 -12.65 22.89 -5.30
C ASP A 284 -12.29 21.47 -5.78
N GLY A 285 -12.91 20.42 -5.23
CA GLY A 285 -12.60 19.03 -5.56
C GLY A 285 -11.33 18.50 -4.90
N ARG A 286 -10.86 19.14 -3.82
CA ARG A 286 -9.63 18.80 -3.10
C ARG A 286 -9.94 18.00 -1.84
N TYR A 287 -8.95 17.27 -1.33
CA TYR A 287 -9.12 16.39 -0.17
C TYR A 287 -8.16 16.72 0.96
N THR A 288 -8.70 16.78 2.16
CA THR A 288 -7.95 17.03 3.40
C THR A 288 -7.84 15.76 4.24
N ALA A 289 -6.69 15.55 4.90
CA ALA A 289 -6.50 14.40 5.77
C ALA A 289 -7.45 14.45 6.97
N ALA A 290 -8.26 13.43 7.15
CA ALA A 290 -9.13 13.31 8.33
C ALA A 290 -8.39 12.67 9.53
N SER A 291 -7.28 11.98 9.29
CA SER A 291 -6.42 11.37 10.30
C SER A 291 -4.97 11.37 9.82
N MET A 292 -4.00 11.20 10.75
CA MET A 292 -2.59 11.15 10.39
C MET A 292 -1.81 10.20 11.29
N TYR A 293 -0.68 9.72 10.80
CA TYR A 293 0.34 9.06 11.60
C TYR A 293 1.38 10.08 12.10
N ARG A 294 1.64 10.14 13.40
CA ARG A 294 2.56 11.11 14.01
C ARG A 294 3.97 11.09 13.41
N ALA A 295 4.43 9.91 13.00
CA ALA A 295 5.74 9.73 12.36
C ALA A 295 5.87 10.46 11.01
N TRP A 296 4.76 10.89 10.41
CA TRP A 296 4.70 11.58 9.13
C TRP A 296 4.30 13.05 9.24
N LYS A 297 4.39 13.61 10.46
CA LYS A 297 4.17 15.05 10.66
C LYS A 297 5.13 15.86 9.77
N GLY A 298 4.60 16.90 9.11
CA GLY A 298 5.36 17.74 8.18
C GLY A 298 5.16 17.40 6.70
N TRP A 299 4.44 16.31 6.39
CA TRP A 299 3.94 16.02 5.06
C TRP A 299 2.54 16.60 4.86
N SER A 300 2.19 17.03 3.64
CA SER A 300 0.85 17.61 3.37
C SER A 300 -0.28 16.64 3.71
N PHE A 301 -0.10 15.36 3.40
CA PHE A 301 -1.07 14.32 3.72
C PHE A 301 -1.21 14.00 5.22
N ALA A 302 -0.42 14.64 6.07
CA ALA A 302 -0.56 14.62 7.53
C ALA A 302 -1.08 15.95 8.09
N ASP A 303 -1.36 16.95 7.24
CA ASP A 303 -2.03 18.18 7.62
C ASP A 303 -3.56 17.98 7.59
N LYS A 304 -4.20 18.20 8.74
CA LYS A 304 -5.66 18.05 8.91
C LYS A 304 -6.43 19.35 8.69
N LYS A 305 -5.75 20.41 8.27
CA LYS A 305 -6.34 21.76 8.13
C LYS A 305 -6.36 22.24 6.69
N GLN A 306 -5.42 21.77 5.88
CA GLN A 306 -5.28 22.19 4.49
C GLN A 306 -5.46 21.00 3.54
N PRO A 307 -6.01 21.20 2.35
CA PRO A 307 -6.06 20.18 1.32
C PRO A 307 -4.66 19.66 1.00
N SER A 308 -4.55 18.34 0.86
CA SER A 308 -3.30 17.68 0.48
C SER A 308 -3.28 17.38 -1.01
N PRO A 309 -2.27 17.85 -1.75
CA PRO A 309 -2.11 17.49 -3.16
C PRO A 309 -2.02 15.98 -3.35
N TRP A 310 -1.27 15.29 -2.49
CA TRP A 310 -1.12 13.84 -2.59
C TRP A 310 -2.43 13.07 -2.35
N LEU A 311 -3.21 13.42 -1.32
CA LEU A 311 -4.51 12.77 -1.08
C LEU A 311 -5.50 13.07 -2.19
N THR A 312 -5.48 14.29 -2.73
CA THR A 312 -6.30 14.69 -3.87
C THR A 312 -5.93 13.87 -5.11
N PHE A 313 -4.65 13.76 -5.41
CA PHE A 313 -4.16 12.90 -6.50
C PHE A 313 -4.64 11.45 -6.34
N LEU A 314 -4.49 10.85 -5.16
CA LEU A 314 -4.92 9.47 -4.91
C LEU A 314 -6.44 9.29 -5.14
N ALA A 315 -7.25 10.20 -4.63
CA ALA A 315 -8.70 10.16 -4.82
C ALA A 315 -9.10 10.29 -6.30
N LEU A 316 -8.48 11.23 -7.04
CA LEU A 316 -8.73 11.42 -8.46
C LEU A 316 -8.27 10.21 -9.30
N ARG A 317 -7.14 9.60 -8.94
CA ARG A 317 -6.65 8.39 -9.59
C ARG A 317 -7.66 7.22 -9.45
N ILE A 318 -8.24 7.06 -8.27
CA ILE A 318 -9.28 6.04 -8.03
C ILE A 318 -10.51 6.34 -8.89
N GLN A 319 -11.00 7.58 -8.90
CA GLN A 319 -12.15 8.00 -9.71
C GLN A 319 -11.92 7.74 -11.20
N ARG A 320 -10.73 8.09 -11.70
CA ARG A 320 -10.35 7.87 -13.10
C ARG A 320 -10.41 6.40 -13.49
N ARG A 321 -9.85 5.51 -12.66
CA ARG A 321 -9.87 4.06 -12.89
C ARG A 321 -11.29 3.50 -13.01
N CYS A 322 -12.27 4.14 -12.37
CA CYS A 322 -13.67 3.74 -12.44
C CYS A 322 -14.45 4.38 -13.61
N GLY A 323 -13.80 5.20 -14.44
CA GLY A 323 -14.48 5.98 -15.46
C GLY A 323 -15.41 7.05 -14.90
N MET A 324 -15.19 7.52 -13.68
CA MET A 324 -15.94 8.56 -12.98
C MET A 324 -15.21 9.92 -12.99
N GLY A 325 -14.20 10.05 -13.84
CA GLY A 325 -13.35 11.23 -13.96
C GLY A 325 -13.76 12.19 -15.04
#